data_71c5c0dd5d6020ef365cafd9eb59b23c
#
_entry.id   71c5c0dd5d6020ef365cafd9eb59b23c
#
_cell.length_a   1.000
_cell.length_b   1.000
_cell.length_c   1.000
_cell.angle_alpha   90.00
_cell.angle_beta   90.00
_cell.angle_gamma   90.00
#
_symmetry.space_group_name_H-M   'P 1'
#
loop_
_entity.id
_entity.type
_entity.pdbx_description
1 polymer ?
#
loop_
_entity_poly.entity_id
_entity_poly.type
_entity_poly.pdbx_seq_one_letter_code
_entity_poly.pdbx_strand_id
1 'polypeptide(L)'
;MENQELIKQVTEKAEKWLTPAYDAETQAEVKRMLENPDKTELIDSFYKDLEFGTGGLRGIMGAGTNRMNIYTVGAATQGLSNYLNKCFAGKKDISVVVGHDCRNNSDKFAKISADIFSANGIKVYLFDDLRPTPEVSFAIRHFGCQSGINITASHNPREYNGYKAYWDDGAQVLAPHDTSIMDEVNKVTVADIKFNGNKDLIQIIGKEVDKVYLDMVHSISIDPEVIRRQKDLSIVYTPLHGAGRVLIPDSLKEWGFEN
;
A
#
# COMPACT_ATOMS: atom_id res chain seq x y z
N MET A 1 -26.64 28.59 -4.27
CA MET A 1 -25.81 29.08 -3.14
C MET A 1 -24.87 27.99 -2.62
N GLU A 2 -25.34 26.80 -2.27
CA GLU A 2 -24.47 25.70 -1.77
C GLU A 2 -23.36 25.27 -2.74
N ASN A 3 -23.63 25.20 -4.04
CA ASN A 3 -22.63 24.79 -5.04
C ASN A 3 -21.51 25.85 -5.24
N GLN A 4 -21.80 27.12 -5.10
CA GLN A 4 -20.79 28.18 -5.21
C GLN A 4 -19.86 28.23 -3.98
N GLU A 5 -20.41 28.00 -2.79
CA GLU A 5 -19.61 27.91 -1.56
C GLU A 5 -18.69 26.69 -1.58
N LEU A 6 -19.19 25.54 -2.03
CA LEU A 6 -18.37 24.33 -2.21
C LEU A 6 -17.22 24.57 -3.20
N ILE A 7 -17.52 25.18 -4.37
CA ILE A 7 -16.47 25.49 -5.37
C ILE A 7 -15.40 26.40 -4.77
N LYS A 8 -15.79 27.41 -3.99
CA LYS A 8 -14.84 28.30 -3.32
C LYS A 8 -13.95 27.53 -2.35
N GLN A 9 -14.52 26.71 -1.49
CA GLN A 9 -13.78 25.91 -0.50
C GLN A 9 -12.78 24.95 -1.17
N VAL A 10 -13.21 24.20 -2.21
CA VAL A 10 -12.32 23.30 -2.93
C VAL A 10 -11.23 24.04 -3.70
N THR A 11 -11.53 25.24 -4.24
CA THR A 11 -10.55 26.09 -4.89
C THR A 11 -9.46 26.53 -3.92
N GLU A 12 -9.84 27.09 -2.76
CA GLU A 12 -8.90 27.49 -1.71
C GLU A 12 -8.03 26.31 -1.21
N LYS A 13 -8.60 25.09 -1.15
CA LYS A 13 -7.89 23.88 -0.76
C LYS A 13 -6.91 23.45 -1.86
N ALA A 14 -7.30 23.49 -3.12
CA ALA A 14 -6.46 23.16 -4.26
C ALA A 14 -5.30 24.15 -4.46
N GLU A 15 -5.52 25.45 -4.27
CA GLU A 15 -4.48 26.49 -4.38
C GLU A 15 -3.31 26.23 -3.42
N LYS A 16 -3.55 25.62 -2.26
CA LYS A 16 -2.48 25.22 -1.32
C LYS A 16 -1.53 24.18 -1.90
N TRP A 17 -1.96 23.46 -2.93
CA TRP A 17 -1.14 22.47 -3.63
C TRP A 17 -0.24 23.08 -4.72
N LEU A 18 -0.34 24.38 -4.98
CA LEU A 18 0.53 25.11 -5.92
C LEU A 18 1.81 25.66 -5.26
N THR A 19 2.12 25.22 -4.05
CA THR A 19 3.33 25.64 -3.33
C THR A 19 4.51 24.70 -3.64
N PRO A 20 5.77 25.14 -3.39
CA PRO A 20 6.96 24.30 -3.59
C PRO A 20 7.02 23.00 -2.74
N ALA A 21 6.09 22.81 -1.82
CA ALA A 21 5.95 21.56 -1.06
C ALA A 21 5.46 20.39 -1.94
N TYR A 22 4.89 20.70 -3.10
CA TYR A 22 4.39 19.71 -4.05
C TYR A 22 5.26 19.71 -5.32
N ASP A 23 5.41 18.54 -5.95
CA ASP A 23 6.17 18.42 -7.19
C ASP A 23 5.50 19.11 -8.38
N ALA A 24 6.30 19.37 -9.43
CA ALA A 24 5.84 20.14 -10.59
C ALA A 24 4.71 19.44 -11.37
N GLU A 25 4.71 18.10 -11.42
CA GLU A 25 3.66 17.33 -12.11
C GLU A 25 2.33 17.48 -11.37
N THR A 26 2.34 17.30 -10.06
CA THR A 26 1.17 17.52 -9.19
C THR A 26 0.63 18.94 -9.29
N GLN A 27 1.52 19.96 -9.25
CA GLN A 27 1.12 21.36 -9.40
C GLN A 27 0.47 21.64 -10.78
N ALA A 28 1.03 21.05 -11.85
CA ALA A 28 0.48 21.20 -13.21
C ALA A 28 -0.92 20.57 -13.32
N GLU A 29 -1.13 19.40 -12.72
CA GLU A 29 -2.44 18.72 -12.69
C GLU A 29 -3.47 19.58 -11.93
N VAL A 30 -3.12 20.09 -10.75
CA VAL A 30 -4.00 20.95 -9.94
C VAL A 30 -4.32 22.24 -10.69
N LYS A 31 -3.33 22.88 -11.33
CA LYS A 31 -3.53 24.10 -12.12
C LYS A 31 -4.51 23.85 -13.27
N ARG A 32 -4.38 22.74 -13.99
CA ARG A 32 -5.31 22.33 -15.05
C ARG A 32 -6.75 22.23 -14.53
N MET A 33 -6.95 21.60 -13.35
CA MET A 33 -8.29 21.51 -12.73
C MET A 33 -8.85 22.87 -12.33
N LEU A 34 -7.99 23.77 -11.80
CA LEU A 34 -8.38 25.13 -11.42
C LEU A 34 -8.77 25.97 -12.64
N GLU A 35 -8.08 25.82 -13.77
CA GLU A 35 -8.34 26.56 -15.01
C GLU A 35 -9.55 26.01 -15.80
N ASN A 36 -9.96 24.76 -15.57
CA ASN A 36 -11.08 24.14 -16.27
C ASN A 36 -12.41 24.82 -15.86
N PRO A 37 -13.23 25.30 -16.82
CA PRO A 37 -14.57 25.81 -16.52
C PRO A 37 -15.49 24.80 -15.84
N ASP A 38 -15.38 23.51 -16.22
CA ASP A 38 -16.04 22.40 -15.52
C ASP A 38 -15.28 22.06 -14.24
N LYS A 39 -15.88 22.35 -13.10
CA LYS A 39 -15.30 22.13 -11.77
C LYS A 39 -15.57 20.75 -11.19
N THR A 40 -16.18 19.83 -11.93
CA THR A 40 -16.55 18.49 -11.45
C THR A 40 -15.32 17.73 -10.96
N GLU A 41 -14.24 17.69 -11.73
CA GLU A 41 -13.00 17.01 -11.35
C GLU A 41 -12.33 17.69 -10.13
N LEU A 42 -12.31 19.02 -10.09
CA LEU A 42 -11.77 19.78 -8.96
C LEU A 42 -12.53 19.47 -7.67
N ILE A 43 -13.87 19.52 -7.73
CA ILE A 43 -14.72 19.20 -6.58
C ILE A 43 -14.43 17.79 -6.11
N ASP A 44 -14.48 16.79 -7.00
CA ASP A 44 -14.30 15.38 -6.66
C ASP A 44 -12.90 15.08 -6.06
N SER A 45 -11.88 15.85 -6.47
CA SER A 45 -10.51 15.72 -5.98
C SER A 45 -10.27 16.36 -4.61
N PHE A 46 -11.06 17.39 -4.22
CA PHE A 46 -10.75 18.21 -3.04
C PHE A 46 -11.91 18.39 -2.04
N TYR A 47 -13.15 17.88 -2.32
CA TYR A 47 -14.31 18.12 -1.45
C TYR A 47 -14.17 17.50 -0.05
N LYS A 48 -13.34 16.48 0.08
CA LYS A 48 -13.00 15.83 1.35
C LYS A 48 -11.55 15.35 1.34
N ASP A 49 -11.08 14.85 2.47
CA ASP A 49 -9.83 14.12 2.58
C ASP A 49 -10.08 12.62 2.46
N LEU A 50 -9.09 11.88 1.96
CA LEU A 50 -9.17 10.44 1.86
C LEU A 50 -9.11 9.85 3.27
N GLU A 51 -10.17 9.16 3.66
CA GLU A 51 -10.29 8.58 4.99
C GLU A 51 -9.56 7.25 5.09
N PHE A 52 -8.83 7.07 6.18
CA PHE A 52 -8.28 5.76 6.56
C PHE A 52 -9.43 4.94 7.17
N GLY A 53 -10.19 4.25 6.31
CA GLY A 53 -11.27 3.37 6.75
C GLY A 53 -10.76 2.13 7.46
N THR A 54 -11.60 1.14 7.71
CA THR A 54 -11.21 -0.11 8.36
C THR A 54 -10.04 -0.75 7.64
N GLY A 55 -8.83 -0.55 8.23
CA GLY A 55 -7.57 -1.12 7.77
C GLY A 55 -6.89 -0.47 6.58
N GLY A 56 -7.22 0.78 6.18
CA GLY A 56 -6.44 1.47 5.15
C GLY A 56 -7.16 2.54 4.33
N LEU A 57 -6.49 3.01 3.28
CA LEU A 57 -7.00 3.99 2.30
C LEU A 57 -7.43 3.29 1.02
N ARG A 58 -8.37 3.88 0.30
CA ARG A 58 -8.72 3.51 -1.08
C ARG A 58 -9.31 4.69 -1.83
N GLY A 59 -8.85 4.92 -3.07
CA GLY A 59 -9.35 6.01 -3.90
C GLY A 59 -8.87 5.92 -5.34
N ILE A 60 -9.42 6.77 -6.17
CA ILE A 60 -8.93 7.02 -7.53
C ILE A 60 -7.56 7.68 -7.43
N MET A 61 -6.63 7.32 -8.32
CA MET A 61 -5.30 7.95 -8.39
C MET A 61 -5.39 9.33 -9.04
N GLY A 62 -4.59 10.30 -8.58
CA GLY A 62 -4.50 11.66 -9.10
C GLY A 62 -4.15 12.68 -8.03
N ALA A 63 -4.05 13.94 -8.43
CA ALA A 63 -3.81 15.05 -7.50
C ALA A 63 -5.08 15.37 -6.70
N GLY A 64 -4.91 15.67 -5.42
CA GLY A 64 -5.99 16.07 -4.52
C GLY A 64 -6.02 15.29 -3.22
N THR A 65 -6.73 15.86 -2.24
CA THR A 65 -6.83 15.26 -0.90
C THR A 65 -7.75 14.04 -0.86
N ASN A 66 -8.68 13.92 -1.82
CA ASN A 66 -9.57 12.77 -2.00
C ASN A 66 -9.06 11.80 -3.08
N ARG A 67 -7.75 11.76 -3.31
CA ARG A 67 -7.08 10.93 -4.32
C ARG A 67 -5.92 10.14 -3.71
N MET A 68 -5.63 8.97 -4.31
CA MET A 68 -4.41 8.22 -4.04
C MET A 68 -3.26 8.85 -4.81
N ASN A 69 -2.28 9.39 -4.10
CA ASN A 69 -1.06 10.00 -4.63
C ASN A 69 0.08 9.89 -3.62
N ILE A 70 1.26 10.39 -3.98
CA ILE A 70 2.45 10.31 -3.12
C ILE A 70 2.29 11.03 -1.79
N TYR A 71 1.45 12.05 -1.72
CA TYR A 71 1.22 12.85 -0.50
C TYR A 71 0.21 12.20 0.43
N THR A 72 -0.89 11.66 -0.09
CA THR A 72 -1.89 10.94 0.72
C THR A 72 -1.33 9.61 1.23
N VAL A 73 -0.60 8.86 0.40
CA VAL A 73 0.17 7.67 0.81
C VAL A 73 1.26 8.05 1.78
N GLY A 74 1.95 9.17 1.53
CA GLY A 74 3.00 9.69 2.40
C GLY A 74 2.48 10.05 3.78
N ALA A 75 1.36 10.78 3.86
CA ALA A 75 0.73 11.13 5.14
C ALA A 75 0.29 9.90 5.92
N ALA A 76 -0.33 8.91 5.24
CA ALA A 76 -0.71 7.65 5.85
C ALA A 76 0.50 6.89 6.42
N THR A 77 1.59 6.81 5.66
CA THR A 77 2.82 6.11 6.08
C THR A 77 3.53 6.86 7.21
N GLN A 78 3.57 8.19 7.16
CA GLN A 78 4.13 9.01 8.24
C GLN A 78 3.32 8.86 9.53
N GLY A 79 1.98 8.92 9.45
CA GLY A 79 1.10 8.71 10.60
C GLY A 79 1.24 7.31 11.21
N LEU A 80 1.29 6.27 10.37
CA LEU A 80 1.54 4.90 10.83
C LEU A 80 2.94 4.78 11.47
N SER A 81 3.97 5.42 10.90
CA SER A 81 5.32 5.44 11.49
C SER A 81 5.32 6.10 12.87
N ASN A 82 4.62 7.24 13.01
CA ASN A 82 4.48 7.94 14.28
C ASN A 82 3.80 7.07 15.34
N TYR A 83 2.73 6.38 14.95
CA TYR A 83 2.00 5.46 15.82
C TYR A 83 2.85 4.26 16.26
N LEU A 84 3.54 3.60 15.31
CA LEU A 84 4.44 2.48 15.62
C LEU A 84 5.54 2.89 16.59
N ASN A 85 6.19 4.03 16.38
CA ASN A 85 7.22 4.55 17.27
C ASN A 85 6.70 4.86 18.67
N LYS A 86 5.42 5.22 18.82
CA LYS A 86 4.77 5.41 20.14
C LYS A 86 4.45 4.06 20.80
N CYS A 87 3.81 3.14 20.08
CA CYS A 87 3.41 1.85 20.62
C CYS A 87 4.61 0.99 21.04
N PHE A 88 5.70 1.07 20.30
CA PHE A 88 6.89 0.24 20.50
C PHE A 88 8.12 1.03 20.96
N ALA A 89 7.93 2.16 21.67
CA ALA A 89 9.00 3.05 22.11
C ALA A 89 10.13 2.38 22.91
N GLY A 90 9.84 1.24 23.57
CA GLY A 90 10.84 0.44 24.29
C GLY A 90 11.54 -0.62 23.47
N LYS A 91 11.15 -0.81 22.21
CA LYS A 91 11.73 -1.83 21.33
C LYS A 91 12.91 -1.26 20.55
N LYS A 92 14.03 -1.99 20.56
CA LYS A 92 15.26 -1.55 19.89
C LYS A 92 15.10 -1.43 18.39
N ASP A 93 14.41 -2.42 17.77
CA ASP A 93 14.29 -2.53 16.33
C ASP A 93 12.81 -2.76 15.96
N ILE A 94 12.16 -1.69 15.52
CA ILE A 94 10.82 -1.77 14.92
C ILE A 94 10.99 -2.11 13.44
N SER A 95 10.18 -3.04 12.93
CA SER A 95 10.23 -3.44 11.53
C SER A 95 8.85 -3.59 10.91
N VAL A 96 8.79 -3.43 9.59
CA VAL A 96 7.58 -3.56 8.78
C VAL A 96 7.84 -4.33 7.50
N VAL A 97 6.80 -4.98 6.96
CA VAL A 97 6.81 -5.54 5.60
C VAL A 97 6.06 -4.59 4.68
N VAL A 98 6.59 -4.40 3.46
CA VAL A 98 5.95 -3.62 2.41
C VAL A 98 5.80 -4.49 1.17
N GLY A 99 4.56 -4.70 0.74
CA GLY A 99 4.21 -5.40 -0.50
C GLY A 99 3.32 -4.56 -1.41
N HIS A 100 3.16 -5.03 -2.64
CA HIS A 100 2.29 -4.37 -3.62
C HIS A 100 1.72 -5.36 -4.64
N ASP A 101 0.65 -4.97 -5.31
CA ASP A 101 0.07 -5.68 -6.45
C ASP A 101 0.56 -5.14 -7.80
N CYS A 102 -0.09 -5.55 -8.89
CA CYS A 102 0.28 -5.20 -10.27
C CYS A 102 -0.34 -3.87 -10.77
N ARG A 103 -1.05 -3.11 -9.93
CA ARG A 103 -1.71 -1.86 -10.33
C ARG A 103 -0.73 -0.77 -10.69
N ASN A 104 -1.18 0.16 -11.53
CA ASN A 104 -0.42 1.38 -11.82
C ASN A 104 -0.01 2.07 -10.52
N ASN A 105 1.23 2.52 -10.45
CA ASN A 105 1.83 3.18 -9.29
C ASN A 105 1.94 2.34 -8.00
N SER A 106 1.55 1.06 -7.96
CA SER A 106 1.67 0.26 -6.73
C SER A 106 3.12 0.11 -6.29
N ASP A 107 4.04 -0.15 -7.20
CA ASP A 107 5.48 -0.21 -6.93
C ASP A 107 6.04 1.14 -6.48
N LYS A 108 5.62 2.24 -7.12
CA LYS A 108 6.01 3.61 -6.74
C LYS A 108 5.55 3.94 -5.31
N PHE A 109 4.31 3.65 -4.99
CA PHE A 109 3.77 3.90 -3.64
C PHE A 109 4.41 3.00 -2.58
N ALA A 110 4.71 1.74 -2.91
CA ALA A 110 5.44 0.84 -2.01
C ALA A 110 6.85 1.36 -1.70
N LYS A 111 7.61 1.81 -2.71
CA LYS A 111 8.94 2.40 -2.54
C LYS A 111 8.92 3.68 -1.70
N ILE A 112 7.97 4.59 -1.98
CA ILE A 112 7.79 5.81 -1.19
C ILE A 112 7.47 5.48 0.28
N SER A 113 6.59 4.50 0.51
CA SER A 113 6.29 4.06 1.87
C SER A 113 7.51 3.46 2.57
N ALA A 114 8.33 2.67 1.86
CA ALA A 114 9.57 2.13 2.40
C ALA A 114 10.56 3.24 2.77
N ASP A 115 10.70 4.26 1.92
CA ASP A 115 11.54 5.42 2.20
C ASP A 115 11.06 6.16 3.47
N ILE A 116 9.76 6.40 3.62
CA ILE A 116 9.21 7.11 4.78
C ILE A 116 9.37 6.29 6.07
N PHE A 117 9.08 4.98 6.06
CA PHE A 117 9.31 4.13 7.22
C PHE A 117 10.78 4.17 7.66
N SER A 118 11.70 3.98 6.70
CA SER A 118 13.14 3.96 6.99
C SER A 118 13.66 5.32 7.47
N ALA A 119 13.14 6.44 6.94
CA ALA A 119 13.45 7.79 7.42
C ALA A 119 12.96 8.05 8.87
N ASN A 120 12.00 7.25 9.34
CA ASN A 120 11.52 7.27 10.73
C ASN A 120 12.21 6.22 11.63
N GLY A 121 13.33 5.63 11.17
CA GLY A 121 14.12 4.66 11.93
C GLY A 121 13.53 3.25 11.99
N ILE A 122 12.54 2.96 11.15
CA ILE A 122 11.86 1.66 11.09
C ILE A 122 12.53 0.81 10.01
N LYS A 123 12.94 -0.42 10.35
CA LYS A 123 13.47 -1.38 9.38
C LYS A 123 12.35 -1.84 8.44
N VAL A 124 12.65 -1.91 7.15
CA VAL A 124 11.70 -2.28 6.11
C VAL A 124 12.13 -3.54 5.39
N TYR A 125 11.25 -4.52 5.30
CA TYR A 125 11.34 -5.64 4.37
C TYR A 125 10.45 -5.33 3.17
N LEU A 126 11.07 -4.94 2.05
CA LEU A 126 10.37 -4.54 0.83
C LEU A 126 10.43 -5.68 -0.19
N PHE A 127 9.29 -6.18 -0.63
CA PHE A 127 9.25 -7.14 -1.73
C PHE A 127 9.81 -6.54 -3.03
N ASP A 128 10.62 -7.32 -3.74
CA ASP A 128 11.29 -6.96 -4.98
C ASP A 128 10.34 -6.79 -6.17
N ASP A 129 9.22 -7.50 -6.15
CA ASP A 129 8.17 -7.50 -7.16
C ASP A 129 6.81 -7.69 -6.47
N LEU A 130 5.74 -7.68 -7.23
CA LEU A 130 4.38 -7.91 -6.72
C LEU A 130 4.27 -9.26 -5.98
N ARG A 131 3.53 -9.25 -4.88
CA ARG A 131 3.18 -10.46 -4.13
C ARG A 131 1.71 -10.41 -3.69
N PRO A 132 1.05 -11.59 -3.56
CA PRO A 132 -0.33 -11.64 -3.09
C PRO A 132 -0.43 -11.26 -1.61
N THR A 133 -1.57 -10.67 -1.24
CA THR A 133 -1.87 -10.25 0.14
C THR A 133 -1.58 -11.31 1.21
N PRO A 134 -1.91 -12.61 1.03
CA PRO A 134 -1.62 -13.63 2.03
C PRO A 134 -0.13 -13.78 2.33
N GLU A 135 0.73 -13.61 1.34
CA GLU A 135 2.17 -13.70 1.52
C GLU A 135 2.72 -12.49 2.31
N VAL A 136 2.20 -11.29 2.08
CA VAL A 136 2.53 -10.11 2.90
C VAL A 136 2.16 -10.35 4.37
N SER A 137 0.96 -10.87 4.64
CA SER A 137 0.53 -11.27 5.98
C SER A 137 1.43 -12.33 6.62
N PHE A 138 1.84 -13.32 5.83
CA PHE A 138 2.80 -14.35 6.27
C PHE A 138 4.16 -13.74 6.62
N ALA A 139 4.70 -12.88 5.76
CA ALA A 139 6.01 -12.26 5.95
C ALA A 139 6.08 -11.41 7.22
N ILE A 140 5.01 -10.69 7.59
CA ILE A 140 4.93 -9.93 8.85
C ILE A 140 5.21 -10.85 10.04
N ARG A 141 4.55 -12.00 10.11
CA ARG A 141 4.74 -12.98 11.20
C ARG A 141 6.08 -13.70 11.09
N HIS A 142 6.51 -14.04 9.88
CA HIS A 142 7.78 -14.73 9.62
C HIS A 142 8.98 -13.92 10.10
N PHE A 143 9.00 -12.60 9.84
CA PHE A 143 10.07 -11.71 10.30
C PHE A 143 9.85 -11.14 11.70
N GLY A 144 8.71 -11.40 12.35
CA GLY A 144 8.35 -10.83 13.64
C GLY A 144 8.19 -9.30 13.60
N CYS A 145 7.68 -8.78 12.48
CA CYS A 145 7.45 -7.37 12.27
C CYS A 145 6.30 -6.83 13.15
N GLN A 146 6.32 -5.56 13.46
CA GLN A 146 5.28 -4.89 14.26
C GLN A 146 4.10 -4.46 13.39
N SER A 147 4.31 -4.35 12.09
CA SER A 147 3.28 -3.97 11.14
C SER A 147 3.70 -4.37 9.73
N GLY A 148 2.82 -4.14 8.77
CA GLY A 148 3.10 -4.21 7.36
C GLY A 148 2.05 -3.47 6.54
N ILE A 149 2.35 -3.25 5.28
CA ILE A 149 1.41 -2.65 4.34
C ILE A 149 1.40 -3.43 3.03
N ASN A 150 0.24 -3.41 2.38
CA ASN A 150 0.12 -3.88 1.00
C ASN A 150 -0.55 -2.80 0.15
N ILE A 151 0.13 -2.34 -0.89
CA ILE A 151 -0.40 -1.35 -1.83
C ILE A 151 -1.26 -2.08 -2.85
N THR A 152 -2.57 -1.99 -2.67
CA THR A 152 -3.55 -2.69 -3.50
C THR A 152 -4.95 -2.13 -3.31
N ALA A 153 -5.75 -2.09 -4.38
CA ALA A 153 -7.18 -1.82 -4.33
C ALA A 153 -8.04 -3.06 -4.61
N SER A 154 -7.49 -4.28 -4.38
CA SER A 154 -8.21 -5.54 -4.56
C SER A 154 -8.76 -5.71 -5.99
N HIS A 155 -10.09 -5.70 -6.17
CA HIS A 155 -10.80 -5.89 -7.44
C HIS A 155 -11.41 -4.59 -8.01
N ASN A 156 -11.10 -3.44 -7.43
CA ASN A 156 -11.57 -2.15 -7.96
C ASN A 156 -11.02 -1.90 -9.39
N PRO A 157 -11.68 -1.04 -10.20
CA PRO A 157 -11.19 -0.63 -11.50
C PRO A 157 -9.75 -0.12 -11.49
N ARG A 158 -9.10 -0.10 -12.65
CA ARG A 158 -7.67 0.18 -12.82
C ARG A 158 -7.23 1.57 -12.36
N GLU A 159 -8.13 2.53 -12.35
CA GLU A 159 -7.91 3.91 -11.88
C GLU A 159 -7.80 4.03 -10.36
N TYR A 160 -8.21 3.00 -9.62
CA TYR A 160 -8.09 2.95 -8.17
C TYR A 160 -6.76 2.37 -7.73
N ASN A 161 -6.28 2.86 -6.58
CA ASN A 161 -5.28 2.18 -5.78
C ASN A 161 -5.69 2.25 -4.30
N GLY A 162 -4.93 1.59 -3.42
CA GLY A 162 -5.21 1.54 -2.00
C GLY A 162 -3.95 1.22 -1.18
N TYR A 163 -4.08 1.46 0.10
CA TYR A 163 -3.05 1.25 1.11
C TYR A 163 -3.68 0.45 2.23
N LYS A 164 -3.38 -0.83 2.35
CA LYS A 164 -3.86 -1.69 3.42
C LYS A 164 -2.79 -1.83 4.49
N ALA A 165 -3.15 -1.56 5.75
CA ALA A 165 -2.27 -1.72 6.90
C ALA A 165 -2.59 -2.99 7.67
N TYR A 166 -1.54 -3.64 8.17
CA TYR A 166 -1.58 -4.88 8.95
C TYR A 166 -0.86 -4.69 10.27
N TRP A 167 -1.27 -5.44 11.30
CA TRP A 167 -0.63 -5.43 12.60
C TRP A 167 0.36 -6.61 12.75
N ASP A 168 0.93 -6.78 13.92
CA ASP A 168 1.99 -7.76 14.21
C ASP A 168 1.54 -9.23 14.10
N ASP A 169 0.24 -9.48 14.18
CA ASP A 169 -0.38 -10.78 13.97
C ASP A 169 -0.57 -11.13 12.48
N GLY A 170 -0.25 -10.19 11.57
CA GLY A 170 -0.46 -10.32 10.13
C GLY A 170 -1.91 -10.10 9.68
N ALA A 171 -2.82 -9.76 10.59
CA ALA A 171 -4.19 -9.36 10.24
C ALA A 171 -4.27 -7.89 9.87
N GLN A 172 -5.26 -7.52 9.08
CA GLN A 172 -5.54 -6.12 8.76
C GLN A 172 -5.89 -5.37 10.05
N VAL A 173 -5.36 -4.15 10.22
CA VAL A 173 -5.58 -3.36 11.44
C VAL A 173 -7.07 -3.14 11.71
N LEU A 174 -7.43 -3.28 12.98
CA LEU A 174 -8.78 -3.09 13.53
C LEU A 174 -8.70 -2.14 14.73
N ALA A 175 -9.86 -1.76 15.27
CA ALA A 175 -9.93 -0.99 16.50
C ALA A 175 -9.18 -1.69 17.66
N PRO A 176 -8.40 -0.95 18.47
CA PRO A 176 -8.29 0.52 18.49
C PRO A 176 -7.19 1.08 17.57
N HIS A 177 -6.43 0.23 16.88
CA HIS A 177 -5.26 0.64 16.11
C HIS A 177 -5.62 1.49 14.89
N ASP A 178 -6.69 1.15 14.16
CA ASP A 178 -7.17 1.89 12.99
C ASP A 178 -7.49 3.36 13.34
N THR A 179 -8.23 3.58 14.42
CA THR A 179 -8.59 4.92 14.92
C THR A 179 -7.35 5.68 15.38
N SER A 180 -6.45 5.02 16.11
CA SER A 180 -5.21 5.64 16.61
C SER A 180 -4.25 6.00 15.47
N ILE A 181 -4.16 5.20 14.43
CA ILE A 181 -3.39 5.50 13.21
C ILE A 181 -4.00 6.73 12.51
N MET A 182 -5.34 6.77 12.37
CA MET A 182 -6.03 7.92 11.79
C MET A 182 -5.75 9.21 12.56
N ASP A 183 -5.76 9.16 13.88
CA ASP A 183 -5.45 10.31 14.73
C ASP A 183 -4.01 10.83 14.48
N GLU A 184 -3.06 9.96 14.21
CA GLU A 184 -1.71 10.37 13.83
C GLU A 184 -1.64 10.86 12.38
N VAL A 185 -2.35 10.24 11.44
CA VAL A 185 -2.41 10.68 10.03
C VAL A 185 -2.99 12.10 9.92
N ASN A 186 -4.06 12.39 10.67
CA ASN A 186 -4.72 13.70 10.67
C ASN A 186 -3.84 14.85 11.22
N LYS A 187 -2.76 14.54 11.90
CA LYS A 187 -1.77 15.52 12.40
C LYS A 187 -0.68 15.83 11.38
N VAL A 188 -0.53 14.98 10.35
CA VAL A 188 0.56 15.09 9.37
C VAL A 188 0.24 16.18 8.35
N THR A 189 1.13 17.15 8.23
CA THR A 189 1.17 18.08 7.10
C THR A 189 2.16 17.58 6.03
N VAL A 190 2.09 18.11 4.82
CA VAL A 190 3.03 17.72 3.76
C VAL A 190 4.50 17.95 4.16
N ALA A 191 4.77 18.97 4.98
CA ALA A 191 6.11 19.30 5.46
C ALA A 191 6.65 18.27 6.48
N ASP A 192 5.77 17.52 7.14
CA ASP A 192 6.16 16.51 8.13
C ASP A 192 6.53 15.17 7.50
N ILE A 193 6.21 14.98 6.21
CA ILE A 193 6.46 13.72 5.51
C ILE A 193 7.95 13.60 5.18
N LYS A 194 8.60 12.58 5.72
CA LYS A 194 10.04 12.33 5.53
C LYS A 194 10.29 11.46 4.29
N PHE A 195 10.29 12.07 3.11
CA PHE A 195 10.50 11.34 1.84
C PHE A 195 11.94 10.81 1.63
N ASN A 196 12.92 11.31 2.37
CA ASN A 196 14.33 10.93 2.20
C ASN A 196 14.65 9.67 3.03
N GLY A 197 14.49 8.51 2.43
CA GLY A 197 14.68 7.22 3.07
C GLY A 197 16.13 6.92 3.47
N ASN A 198 16.28 6.11 4.53
CA ASN A 198 17.55 5.51 4.92
C ASN A 198 17.68 4.12 4.28
N LYS A 199 18.48 3.99 3.24
CA LYS A 199 18.66 2.75 2.48
C LYS A 199 19.23 1.60 3.31
N ASP A 200 20.00 1.88 4.36
CA ASP A 200 20.58 0.86 5.25
C ASP A 200 19.50 0.14 6.08
N LEU A 201 18.32 0.73 6.21
CA LEU A 201 17.17 0.14 6.87
C LEU A 201 16.19 -0.56 5.91
N ILE A 202 16.42 -0.53 4.61
CA ILE A 202 15.56 -1.18 3.61
C ILE A 202 16.24 -2.45 3.12
N GLN A 203 15.66 -3.60 3.46
CA GLN A 203 16.07 -4.90 2.98
C GLN A 203 15.09 -5.37 1.89
N ILE A 204 15.62 -5.63 0.70
CA ILE A 204 14.83 -6.23 -0.38
C ILE A 204 14.66 -7.71 -0.09
N ILE A 205 13.43 -8.21 -0.21
CA ILE A 205 13.05 -9.61 -0.03
C ILE A 205 12.31 -10.12 -1.28
N GLY A 206 12.32 -11.44 -1.50
CA GLY A 206 11.70 -12.05 -2.68
C GLY A 206 11.69 -13.57 -2.60
N LYS A 207 12.38 -14.24 -3.52
CA LYS A 207 12.33 -15.71 -3.71
C LYS A 207 12.61 -16.53 -2.45
N GLU A 208 13.43 -16.06 -1.54
CA GLU A 208 13.70 -16.73 -0.27
C GLU A 208 12.45 -16.76 0.62
N VAL A 209 11.62 -15.72 0.56
CA VAL A 209 10.34 -15.67 1.29
C VAL A 209 9.28 -16.49 0.55
N ASP A 210 9.23 -16.37 -0.80
CA ASP A 210 8.35 -17.19 -1.65
C ASP A 210 8.50 -18.68 -1.31
N LYS A 211 9.74 -19.14 -1.23
CA LYS A 211 10.00 -20.55 -0.91
C LYS A 211 9.44 -20.95 0.45
N VAL A 212 9.72 -20.19 1.51
CA VAL A 212 9.25 -20.52 2.86
C VAL A 212 7.73 -20.44 2.94
N TYR A 213 7.13 -19.49 2.23
CA TYR A 213 5.68 -19.36 2.14
C TYR A 213 5.05 -20.56 1.40
N LEU A 214 5.61 -20.98 0.27
CA LEU A 214 5.12 -22.14 -0.49
C LEU A 214 5.32 -23.44 0.30
N ASP A 215 6.45 -23.63 0.98
CA ASP A 215 6.68 -24.78 1.87
C ASP A 215 5.58 -24.85 2.95
N MET A 216 5.20 -23.72 3.54
CA MET A 216 4.11 -23.65 4.53
C MET A 216 2.76 -23.99 3.88
N VAL A 217 2.43 -23.42 2.73
CA VAL A 217 1.19 -23.73 2.00
C VAL A 217 1.12 -25.20 1.62
N HIS A 218 2.24 -25.79 1.18
CA HIS A 218 2.32 -27.20 0.85
C HIS A 218 2.12 -28.10 2.08
N SER A 219 2.62 -27.69 3.25
CA SER A 219 2.49 -28.46 4.50
C SER A 219 1.05 -28.64 4.99
N ILE A 220 0.13 -27.76 4.58
CA ILE A 220 -1.30 -27.87 4.92
C ILE A 220 -2.12 -28.63 3.87
N SER A 221 -1.47 -29.21 2.85
CA SER A 221 -2.13 -30.07 1.86
C SER A 221 -2.73 -31.31 2.51
N ILE A 222 -4.01 -31.58 2.22
CA ILE A 222 -4.73 -32.71 2.79
C ILE A 222 -4.31 -34.02 2.13
N ASP A 223 -4.16 -34.06 0.80
CA ASP A 223 -3.77 -35.25 0.04
C ASP A 223 -2.90 -34.88 -1.18
N PRO A 224 -1.58 -34.75 -1.00
CA PRO A 224 -0.67 -34.46 -2.11
C PRO A 224 -0.60 -35.60 -3.14
N GLU A 225 -0.98 -36.85 -2.76
CA GLU A 225 -0.96 -37.99 -3.68
C GLU A 225 -2.05 -37.87 -4.75
N VAL A 226 -3.18 -37.20 -4.46
CA VAL A 226 -4.22 -36.99 -5.48
C VAL A 226 -3.68 -36.12 -6.63
N ILE A 227 -2.83 -35.14 -6.32
CA ILE A 227 -2.21 -34.27 -7.33
C ILE A 227 -1.22 -35.07 -8.18
N ARG A 228 -0.38 -35.91 -7.58
CA ARG A 228 0.56 -36.76 -8.32
C ARG A 228 -0.14 -37.73 -9.26
N ARG A 229 -1.32 -38.23 -8.89
CA ARG A 229 -2.15 -39.08 -9.78
C ARG A 229 -2.77 -38.28 -10.95
N GLN A 230 -2.82 -36.97 -10.85
CA GLN A 230 -3.40 -36.04 -11.86
C GLN A 230 -2.34 -35.19 -12.55
N LYS A 231 -1.06 -35.61 -12.53
CA LYS A 231 0.06 -34.84 -13.10
C LYS A 231 -0.11 -34.50 -14.60
N ASP A 232 -0.87 -35.30 -15.32
CA ASP A 232 -1.14 -35.09 -16.76
C ASP A 232 -2.30 -34.12 -17.03
N LEU A 233 -2.88 -33.53 -15.98
CA LEU A 233 -3.93 -32.52 -16.11
C LEU A 233 -3.39 -31.27 -16.82
N SER A 234 -3.98 -30.91 -17.95
CA SER A 234 -3.63 -29.69 -18.67
C SER A 234 -4.22 -28.47 -17.98
N ILE A 235 -3.36 -27.54 -17.55
CA ILE A 235 -3.76 -26.34 -16.85
C ILE A 235 -3.39 -25.12 -17.69
N VAL A 236 -4.38 -24.27 -17.98
CA VAL A 236 -4.16 -22.92 -18.53
C VAL A 236 -4.36 -21.92 -17.39
N TYR A 237 -3.28 -21.30 -16.97
CA TYR A 237 -3.30 -20.29 -15.93
C TYR A 237 -3.05 -18.89 -16.52
N THR A 238 -3.84 -17.92 -16.08
CA THR A 238 -3.61 -16.49 -16.37
C THR A 238 -3.75 -15.65 -15.10
N PRO A 239 -2.79 -14.79 -14.79
CA PRO A 239 -2.88 -13.87 -13.65
C PRO A 239 -3.66 -12.58 -13.95
N LEU A 240 -4.26 -12.44 -15.12
CA LEU A 240 -4.92 -11.22 -15.58
C LEU A 240 -6.21 -10.92 -14.79
N HIS A 241 -6.25 -9.82 -13.99
CA HIS A 241 -5.18 -8.84 -13.75
C HIS A 241 -4.81 -8.83 -12.27
N GLY A 242 -4.36 -9.96 -11.72
CA GLY A 242 -4.08 -10.13 -10.30
C GLY A 242 -2.58 -10.28 -9.97
N ALA A 243 -2.29 -10.49 -8.70
CA ALA A 243 -0.93 -10.59 -8.16
C ALA A 243 -0.31 -12.01 -8.24
N GLY A 244 -0.93 -12.94 -8.98
CA GLY A 244 -0.47 -14.34 -9.03
C GLY A 244 0.66 -14.62 -10.04
N ARG A 245 1.15 -13.62 -10.76
CA ARG A 245 2.16 -13.81 -11.81
C ARG A 245 3.45 -14.47 -11.33
N VAL A 246 3.93 -14.05 -10.16
CA VAL A 246 5.19 -14.55 -9.60
C VAL A 246 4.99 -15.91 -8.92
N LEU A 247 4.03 -16.00 -8.04
CA LEU A 247 3.94 -17.11 -7.07
C LEU A 247 3.17 -18.35 -7.58
N ILE A 248 2.08 -18.15 -8.37
CA ILE A 248 1.21 -19.27 -8.74
C ILE A 248 1.88 -20.27 -9.68
N PRO A 249 2.67 -19.87 -10.71
CA PRO A 249 3.38 -20.84 -11.54
C PRO A 249 4.34 -21.69 -10.74
N ASP A 250 5.10 -21.09 -9.82
CA ASP A 250 6.03 -21.84 -8.95
C ASP A 250 5.28 -22.78 -8.01
N SER A 251 4.16 -22.32 -7.44
CA SER A 251 3.28 -23.14 -6.61
C SER A 251 2.76 -24.37 -7.37
N LEU A 252 2.20 -24.18 -8.57
CA LEU A 252 1.69 -25.29 -9.39
C LEU A 252 2.78 -26.32 -9.68
N LYS A 253 3.99 -25.86 -10.02
CA LYS A 253 5.14 -26.72 -10.28
C LYS A 253 5.56 -27.51 -9.03
N GLU A 254 5.65 -26.87 -7.86
CA GLU A 254 5.97 -27.52 -6.60
C GLU A 254 4.95 -28.59 -6.19
N TRP A 255 3.67 -28.38 -6.54
CA TRP A 255 2.61 -29.35 -6.34
C TRP A 255 2.67 -30.54 -7.33
N GLY A 256 3.50 -30.45 -8.38
CA GLY A 256 3.74 -31.53 -9.35
C GLY A 256 2.90 -31.45 -10.61
N PHE A 257 2.30 -30.30 -10.91
CA PHE A 257 1.68 -30.03 -12.21
C PHE A 257 2.77 -29.61 -13.21
N GLU A 258 2.94 -30.37 -14.30
CA GLU A 258 4.01 -30.16 -15.27
C GLU A 258 3.49 -29.67 -16.65
N ASN A 259 2.17 -29.62 -16.85
CA ASN A 259 1.52 -29.28 -18.15
C ASN A 259 0.73 -27.95 -18.03
#